data_9deafddce029ed64d31de13806eb75db
#
_entry.id   9deafddce029ed64d31de13806eb75db
#
_cell.length_a   1.000
_cell.length_b   1.000
_cell.length_c   1.000
_cell.angle_alpha   90.00
_cell.angle_beta   90.00
_cell.angle_gamma   90.00
#
_symmetry.space_group_name_H-M   'P 1'
#
loop_
_entity.id
_entity.type
_entity.pdbx_description
1 polymer ?
#
loop_
_entity_poly.entity_id
_entity_poly.type
_entity_poly.pdbx_seq_one_letter_code
_entity_poly.pdbx_strand_id
1 'polypeptide(L)'
;MRTSPAVFCSLLLLSMTLSGCVSQDEGLPGGTTGEGSVDEVFEGLDYVECMNHEEMERCWNVFVPETVNLSADVPLVLDIHGNTLTMENQRDLSQFDDIAEENGVVAVWPQGYDNSWNSGYCCSTASEMQLNDTGLILEIVDRVVANHSIDESRIYLTGWSNGCSLSQKLANDHSEVFAAVACMSYYLLDDPRPDYSPIPIMEIHGLEDQIILYSNDAIHLPNLD
;
A
#
# COMPACT_ATOMS: atom_id res chain seq x y z
N MET A 1 -3.75 -51.52 -14.32
CA MET A 1 -2.39 -51.77 -14.83
C MET A 1 -1.90 -50.56 -15.62
N ARG A 2 -0.84 -50.01 -15.16
CA ARG A 2 0.25 -49.14 -15.67
C ARG A 2 0.42 -47.87 -14.85
N THR A 3 1.35 -47.90 -14.18
CA THR A 3 2.49 -47.33 -13.45
C THR A 3 2.93 -45.94 -13.93
N SER A 4 3.01 -45.07 -12.96
CA SER A 4 3.70 -43.78 -12.94
C SER A 4 5.22 -43.93 -13.16
N PRO A 5 5.93 -42.91 -13.62
CA PRO A 5 7.26 -42.69 -13.08
C PRO A 5 7.46 -41.32 -12.42
N ALA A 6 8.04 -41.37 -11.24
CA ALA A 6 8.61 -40.26 -10.51
C ALA A 6 9.86 -39.77 -11.22
N VAL A 7 10.03 -38.43 -11.28
CA VAL A 7 11.29 -37.81 -11.71
C VAL A 7 11.99 -37.23 -10.46
N PHE A 8 13.12 -37.88 -10.16
CA PHE A 8 14.10 -37.40 -9.18
C PHE A 8 14.87 -36.22 -9.79
N CYS A 9 14.92 -35.11 -9.11
CA CYS A 9 15.83 -34.02 -9.40
C CYS A 9 16.98 -34.02 -8.38
N SER A 10 18.18 -34.37 -8.86
CA SER A 10 19.39 -34.49 -8.07
C SER A 10 19.97 -33.10 -7.76
N LEU A 11 20.21 -32.83 -6.48
CA LEU A 11 21.05 -31.74 -6.01
C LEU A 11 22.52 -32.02 -6.39
N LEU A 12 23.13 -31.13 -7.17
CA LEU A 12 24.58 -31.04 -7.34
C LEU A 12 25.15 -30.01 -6.36
N LEU A 13 25.77 -30.51 -5.30
CA LEU A 13 26.63 -29.71 -4.42
C LEU A 13 28.02 -29.59 -5.08
N LEU A 14 28.39 -28.39 -5.49
CA LEU A 14 29.73 -28.09 -5.97
C LEU A 14 30.56 -27.55 -4.79
N SER A 15 31.43 -28.40 -4.22
CA SER A 15 32.42 -28.00 -3.22
C SER A 15 33.68 -27.48 -3.94
N MET A 16 33.96 -26.19 -3.84
CA MET A 16 35.25 -25.63 -4.22
C MET A 16 36.17 -25.56 -2.99
N THR A 17 37.19 -26.40 -2.96
CA THR A 17 38.31 -26.29 -2.03
C THR A 17 39.34 -25.32 -2.60
N LEU A 18 39.52 -24.19 -1.96
CA LEU A 18 40.69 -23.31 -2.19
C LEU A 18 41.82 -23.74 -1.26
N SER A 19 42.87 -24.22 -1.89
CA SER A 19 44.17 -24.48 -1.25
C SER A 19 44.99 -23.19 -1.32
N GLY A 20 45.21 -22.53 -0.21
CA GLY A 20 46.05 -21.32 -0.11
C GLY A 20 47.27 -21.60 0.76
N CYS A 21 48.43 -21.28 0.23
CA CYS A 21 49.73 -21.45 0.83
C CYS A 21 49.92 -20.66 2.13
N VAL A 22 50.48 -21.31 3.14
CA VAL A 22 50.93 -20.69 4.39
C VAL A 22 52.31 -20.12 4.16
N SER A 23 52.50 -18.83 4.37
CA SER A 23 53.79 -18.21 4.70
C SER A 23 53.77 -17.81 6.16
N GLN A 24 54.69 -18.40 6.95
CA GLN A 24 54.94 -17.98 8.33
C GLN A 24 55.72 -16.68 8.31
N ASP A 25 55.24 -15.68 9.05
CA ASP A 25 56.10 -14.61 9.54
C ASP A 25 55.78 -14.34 11.01
N GLU A 26 56.85 -14.24 11.82
CA GLU A 26 56.76 -14.16 13.27
C GLU A 26 56.62 -12.73 13.77
N GLY A 27 55.69 -12.50 14.71
CA GLY A 27 55.94 -11.66 15.88
C GLY A 27 55.51 -10.21 15.80
N LEU A 28 54.46 -9.85 16.57
CA LEU A 28 54.50 -8.90 17.69
C LEU A 28 53.09 -8.73 18.28
N PRO A 29 52.92 -8.49 19.59
CA PRO A 29 51.63 -8.51 20.26
C PRO A 29 50.99 -7.12 20.33
N GLY A 30 49.66 -7.10 20.26
CA GLY A 30 48.88 -5.98 20.79
C GLY A 30 48.24 -5.07 19.72
N GLY A 31 47.06 -5.43 19.35
CA GLY A 31 46.08 -4.57 18.67
C GLY A 31 44.74 -5.26 18.67
N THR A 32 43.91 -4.97 19.67
CA THR A 32 42.47 -5.30 19.59
C THR A 32 41.89 -4.47 18.47
N THR A 33 41.86 -5.02 17.26
CA THR A 33 40.97 -4.52 16.22
C THR A 33 39.57 -4.91 16.63
N GLY A 34 38.85 -3.94 17.21
CA GLY A 34 37.42 -4.04 17.28
C GLY A 34 36.89 -4.24 15.86
N GLU A 35 36.31 -5.40 15.56
CA GLU A 35 35.43 -5.56 14.43
C GLU A 35 34.31 -4.58 14.66
N GLY A 36 34.38 -3.41 14.04
CA GLY A 36 33.26 -2.51 13.91
C GLY A 36 32.23 -3.26 13.08
N SER A 37 31.13 -3.62 13.71
CA SER A 37 29.92 -3.96 12.96
C SER A 37 29.62 -2.75 12.07
N VAL A 38 29.78 -2.92 10.76
CA VAL A 38 29.20 -1.98 9.82
C VAL A 38 27.70 -2.18 10.02
N ASP A 39 27.07 -1.23 10.74
CA ASP A 39 25.61 -1.17 10.77
C ASP A 39 25.21 -1.01 9.31
N GLU A 40 24.54 -2.04 8.77
CA GLU A 40 24.04 -2.03 7.41
C GLU A 40 22.94 -0.95 7.36
N VAL A 41 23.23 0.14 6.65
CA VAL A 41 22.29 1.26 6.52
C VAL A 41 21.17 0.77 5.62
N PHE A 42 19.93 0.80 6.11
CA PHE A 42 18.75 0.52 5.29
C PHE A 42 18.54 1.66 4.29
N GLU A 43 18.51 1.36 3.00
CA GLU A 43 18.38 2.34 1.91
C GLU A 43 16.93 2.59 1.48
N GLY A 44 15.94 2.13 2.26
CA GLY A 44 14.54 2.18 1.87
C GLY A 44 14.18 1.19 0.75
N LEU A 45 12.89 1.13 0.41
CA LEU A 45 12.39 0.33 -0.71
C LEU A 45 11.36 1.15 -1.51
N ASP A 46 11.43 1.05 -2.82
CA ASP A 46 10.42 1.62 -3.73
C ASP A 46 10.20 0.63 -4.88
N TYR A 47 9.01 0.00 -4.90
CA TYR A 47 8.74 -1.07 -5.86
C TYR A 47 7.25 -1.17 -6.19
N VAL A 48 6.97 -1.76 -7.34
CA VAL A 48 5.61 -2.13 -7.74
C VAL A 48 5.40 -3.61 -7.49
N GLU A 49 4.31 -3.94 -6.82
CA GLU A 49 3.82 -5.30 -6.64
C GLU A 49 2.51 -5.49 -7.39
N CYS A 50 2.27 -6.69 -7.91
CA CYS A 50 1.04 -7.04 -8.60
C CYS A 50 0.51 -8.39 -8.11
N MET A 51 -0.81 -8.57 -8.19
CA MET A 51 -1.46 -9.83 -7.93
C MET A 51 -2.63 -10.07 -8.88
N ASN A 52 -3.10 -11.31 -8.95
CA ASN A 52 -4.38 -11.60 -9.58
C ASN A 52 -5.50 -11.43 -8.55
N HIS A 53 -6.42 -10.50 -8.80
CA HIS A 53 -7.62 -10.27 -8.02
C HIS A 53 -8.82 -10.32 -8.97
N GLU A 54 -9.77 -11.22 -8.73
CA GLU A 54 -10.95 -11.46 -9.59
C GLU A 54 -10.59 -11.68 -11.08
N GLU A 55 -9.58 -12.54 -11.33
CA GLU A 55 -9.07 -12.89 -12.68
C GLU A 55 -8.40 -11.72 -13.44
N MET A 56 -8.14 -10.59 -12.78
CA MET A 56 -7.44 -9.45 -13.33
C MET A 56 -6.14 -9.19 -12.60
N GLU A 57 -5.10 -8.80 -13.34
CA GLU A 57 -3.87 -8.31 -12.73
C GLU A 57 -4.11 -6.92 -12.15
N ARG A 58 -3.83 -6.76 -10.84
CA ARG A 58 -3.96 -5.51 -10.10
C ARG A 58 -2.63 -5.18 -9.42
N CYS A 59 -2.17 -3.96 -9.59
CA CYS A 59 -0.86 -3.53 -9.12
C CYS A 59 -0.96 -2.36 -8.14
N TRP A 60 0.10 -2.17 -7.35
CA TRP A 60 0.26 -1.01 -6.47
C TRP A 60 1.75 -0.73 -6.28
N ASN A 61 2.07 0.53 -6.01
CA ASN A 61 3.41 0.92 -5.60
C ASN A 61 3.53 0.90 -4.07
N VAL A 62 4.66 0.43 -3.56
CA VAL A 62 5.02 0.43 -2.14
C VAL A 62 6.28 1.24 -1.95
N PHE A 63 6.25 2.20 -1.04
CA PHE A 63 7.39 2.97 -0.60
C PHE A 63 7.65 2.75 0.90
N VAL A 64 8.82 2.22 1.21
CA VAL A 64 9.32 2.06 2.58
C VAL A 64 10.49 3.01 2.75
N PRO A 65 10.34 4.13 3.46
CA PRO A 65 11.36 5.16 3.56
C PRO A 65 12.61 4.69 4.33
N GLU A 66 13.75 5.31 4.08
CA GLU A 66 15.01 5.04 4.80
C GLU A 66 14.89 5.29 6.30
N THR A 67 14.00 6.19 6.69
CA THR A 67 13.75 6.57 8.09
C THR A 67 12.92 5.57 8.89
N VAL A 68 12.39 4.52 8.24
CA VAL A 68 11.61 3.47 8.90
C VAL A 68 12.46 2.74 9.95
N ASN A 69 11.92 2.65 11.16
CA ASN A 69 12.54 1.87 12.22
C ASN A 69 12.22 0.38 12.05
N LEU A 70 13.11 -0.36 11.41
CA LEU A 70 12.96 -1.81 11.18
C LEU A 70 12.86 -2.66 12.47
N SER A 71 13.12 -2.07 13.64
CA SER A 71 13.01 -2.75 14.94
C SER A 71 11.65 -2.54 15.64
N ALA A 72 10.72 -1.82 14.99
CA ALA A 72 9.39 -1.52 15.52
C ALA A 72 8.34 -1.63 14.42
N ASP A 73 7.10 -1.91 14.80
CA ASP A 73 5.99 -1.84 13.87
C ASP A 73 5.68 -0.38 13.53
N VAL A 74 5.51 -0.09 12.24
CA VAL A 74 5.36 1.27 11.70
C VAL A 74 3.97 1.49 11.10
N PRO A 75 3.51 2.76 10.98
CA PRO A 75 2.23 3.06 10.35
C PRO A 75 2.24 2.73 8.85
N LEU A 76 1.04 2.44 8.33
CA LEU A 76 0.76 2.27 6.91
C LEU A 76 -0.26 3.32 6.45
N VAL A 77 -0.02 3.94 5.30
CA VAL A 77 -0.99 4.81 4.62
C VAL A 77 -1.21 4.31 3.20
N LEU A 78 -2.46 4.14 2.80
CA LEU A 78 -2.82 3.94 1.41
C LEU A 78 -3.37 5.25 0.84
N ASP A 79 -2.78 5.73 -0.26
CA ASP A 79 -3.16 6.97 -0.94
C ASP A 79 -3.79 6.66 -2.30
N ILE A 80 -5.12 6.82 -2.39
CA ILE A 80 -5.96 6.27 -3.46
C ILE A 80 -6.26 7.36 -4.49
N HIS A 81 -5.93 7.10 -5.76
CA HIS A 81 -6.09 8.08 -6.86
C HIS A 81 -7.54 8.38 -7.21
N GLY A 82 -7.76 9.56 -7.79
CA GLY A 82 -9.04 9.97 -8.34
C GLY A 82 -9.36 9.29 -9.68
N ASN A 83 -10.62 9.44 -10.13
CA ASN A 83 -11.04 8.93 -11.44
C ASN A 83 -10.17 9.51 -12.57
N THR A 84 -9.81 8.69 -13.55
CA THR A 84 -8.92 8.99 -14.70
C THR A 84 -7.44 9.20 -14.36
N LEU A 85 -7.05 9.09 -13.09
CA LEU A 85 -5.67 9.16 -12.67
C LEU A 85 -5.05 7.76 -12.50
N THR A 86 -3.73 7.73 -12.39
CA THR A 86 -2.95 6.53 -12.06
C THR A 86 -2.34 6.65 -10.66
N MET A 87 -1.77 5.55 -10.16
CA MET A 87 -1.03 5.54 -8.90
C MET A 87 0.14 6.52 -8.91
N GLU A 88 0.84 6.68 -10.06
CA GLU A 88 1.94 7.64 -10.20
C GLU A 88 1.42 9.08 -10.17
N ASN A 89 0.29 9.37 -10.84
CA ASN A 89 -0.31 10.70 -10.78
C ASN A 89 -0.72 11.08 -9.36
N GLN A 90 -1.26 10.14 -8.58
CA GLN A 90 -1.64 10.39 -7.20
C GLN A 90 -0.42 10.66 -6.33
N ARG A 91 0.63 9.86 -6.48
CA ARG A 91 1.90 10.04 -5.78
C ARG A 91 2.51 11.41 -6.07
N ASP A 92 2.59 11.78 -7.36
CA ASP A 92 3.10 13.09 -7.81
C ASP A 92 2.25 14.26 -7.27
N LEU A 93 0.93 14.07 -7.17
CA LEU A 93 0.00 15.10 -6.71
C LEU A 93 0.08 15.30 -5.19
N SER A 94 0.07 14.22 -4.43
CA SER A 94 0.05 14.26 -2.98
C SER A 94 1.41 14.54 -2.37
N GLN A 95 2.51 14.18 -3.06
CA GLN A 95 3.88 14.21 -2.54
C GLN A 95 3.97 13.52 -1.18
N PHE A 96 3.18 12.45 -0.99
CA PHE A 96 3.08 11.78 0.30
C PHE A 96 4.34 11.01 0.67
N ASP A 97 5.19 10.69 -0.28
CA ASP A 97 6.52 10.12 -0.05
C ASP A 97 7.43 11.03 0.81
N ASP A 98 7.39 12.36 0.61
CA ASP A 98 8.09 13.31 1.48
C ASP A 98 7.59 13.21 2.94
N ILE A 99 6.27 13.12 3.13
CA ILE A 99 5.64 12.98 4.45
C ILE A 99 5.99 11.61 5.05
N ALA A 100 5.97 10.57 4.23
CA ALA A 100 6.32 9.21 4.63
C ALA A 100 7.77 9.13 5.11
N GLU A 101 8.70 9.76 4.37
CA GLU A 101 10.12 9.83 4.75
C GLU A 101 10.33 10.61 6.06
N GLU A 102 9.67 11.76 6.24
CA GLU A 102 9.81 12.57 7.45
C GLU A 102 9.28 11.88 8.71
N ASN A 103 8.29 10.97 8.56
CA ASN A 103 7.57 10.39 9.68
C ASN A 103 7.78 8.88 9.86
N GLY A 104 8.56 8.23 9.01
CA GLY A 104 8.82 6.79 9.06
C GLY A 104 7.54 5.98 8.84
N VAL A 105 6.76 6.31 7.81
CA VAL A 105 5.49 5.69 7.44
C VAL A 105 5.66 4.90 6.16
N VAL A 106 5.14 3.68 6.08
CA VAL A 106 5.04 2.96 4.81
C VAL A 106 3.88 3.55 4.01
N ALA A 107 4.13 3.91 2.76
CA ALA A 107 3.13 4.46 1.86
C ALA A 107 2.83 3.50 0.70
N VAL A 108 1.56 3.42 0.31
CA VAL A 108 1.08 2.55 -0.77
C VAL A 108 0.14 3.33 -1.68
N TRP A 109 0.38 3.23 -3.00
CA TRP A 109 -0.49 3.81 -4.03
C TRP A 109 -1.07 2.69 -4.89
N PRO A 110 -2.32 2.27 -4.62
CA PRO A 110 -3.00 1.26 -5.44
C PRO A 110 -3.35 1.79 -6.83
N GLN A 111 -3.38 0.90 -7.85
CA GLN A 111 -3.86 1.21 -9.19
C GLN A 111 -5.28 0.69 -9.41
N GLY A 112 -6.21 1.60 -9.72
CA GLY A 112 -7.57 1.28 -10.10
C GLY A 112 -7.67 0.73 -11.53
N TYR A 113 -8.62 -0.18 -11.76
CA TYR A 113 -8.87 -0.73 -13.09
C TYR A 113 -9.39 0.37 -14.02
N ASP A 114 -8.77 0.47 -15.21
CA ASP A 114 -9.05 1.53 -16.17
C ASP A 114 -9.10 2.93 -15.51
N ASN A 115 -8.15 3.16 -14.59
CA ASN A 115 -7.99 4.41 -13.85
C ASN A 115 -9.22 4.84 -13.04
N SER A 116 -9.99 3.88 -12.51
CA SER A 116 -11.21 4.14 -11.75
C SER A 116 -11.41 3.14 -10.61
N TRP A 117 -12.30 3.47 -9.67
CA TRP A 117 -12.66 2.66 -8.53
C TRP A 117 -14.17 2.49 -8.43
N ASN A 118 -14.63 1.28 -8.09
CA ASN A 118 -16.00 1.05 -7.69
C ASN A 118 -16.19 1.40 -6.21
N SER A 119 -16.64 2.60 -5.93
CA SER A 119 -17.01 3.05 -4.59
C SER A 119 -18.50 2.95 -4.29
N GLY A 120 -19.25 2.25 -5.14
CA GLY A 120 -20.71 2.07 -5.04
C GLY A 120 -21.52 3.09 -5.84
N TYR A 121 -21.17 4.37 -5.80
CA TYR A 121 -21.91 5.46 -6.46
C TYR A 121 -21.18 6.06 -7.65
N CYS A 122 -19.93 5.78 -7.81
CA CYS A 122 -19.01 6.32 -8.81
C CYS A 122 -17.78 5.38 -8.92
N CYS A 123 -17.02 5.34 -9.97
CA CYS A 123 -17.15 6.01 -11.23
C CYS A 123 -16.65 5.10 -12.34
N SER A 124 -17.03 5.36 -13.60
CA SER A 124 -16.44 4.78 -14.81
C SER A 124 -16.44 3.24 -14.84
N THR A 125 -15.48 2.66 -15.56
CA THR A 125 -15.40 1.23 -15.87
C THR A 125 -15.43 0.32 -14.64
N ALA A 126 -14.73 0.67 -13.56
CA ALA A 126 -14.72 -0.16 -12.36
C ALA A 126 -16.11 -0.27 -11.73
N SER A 127 -16.88 0.83 -11.68
CA SER A 127 -18.25 0.84 -11.18
C SER A 127 -19.22 0.13 -12.12
N GLU A 128 -19.10 0.32 -13.45
CA GLU A 128 -19.91 -0.36 -14.46
C GLU A 128 -19.73 -1.88 -14.42
N MET A 129 -18.51 -2.33 -14.22
CA MET A 129 -18.15 -3.76 -14.07
C MET A 129 -18.46 -4.31 -12.68
N GLN A 130 -18.81 -3.45 -11.71
CA GLN A 130 -19.07 -3.84 -10.33
C GLN A 130 -17.89 -4.54 -9.66
N LEU A 131 -16.66 -4.08 -9.94
CA LEU A 131 -15.45 -4.69 -9.40
C LEU A 131 -15.41 -4.60 -7.87
N ASN A 132 -14.81 -5.60 -7.24
CA ASN A 132 -14.65 -5.65 -5.79
C ASN A 132 -13.40 -4.90 -5.34
N ASP A 133 -13.36 -3.57 -5.55
CA ASP A 133 -12.20 -2.75 -5.18
C ASP A 133 -12.03 -2.65 -3.66
N THR A 134 -13.09 -2.75 -2.87
CA THR A 134 -12.99 -2.87 -1.41
C THR A 134 -12.18 -4.11 -1.02
N GLY A 135 -12.50 -5.28 -1.58
CA GLY A 135 -11.76 -6.52 -1.36
C GLY A 135 -10.31 -6.43 -1.84
N LEU A 136 -10.05 -5.73 -2.95
CA LEU A 136 -8.70 -5.48 -3.44
C LEU A 136 -7.86 -4.71 -2.41
N ILE A 137 -8.37 -3.60 -1.89
CA ILE A 137 -7.64 -2.78 -0.92
C ILE A 137 -7.33 -3.56 0.35
N LEU A 138 -8.27 -4.37 0.84
CA LEU A 138 -8.03 -5.24 2.00
C LEU A 138 -6.93 -6.27 1.72
N GLU A 139 -6.94 -6.90 0.53
CA GLU A 139 -5.91 -7.86 0.15
C GLU A 139 -4.52 -7.20 -0.01
N ILE A 140 -4.46 -5.96 -0.48
CA ILE A 140 -3.22 -5.16 -0.51
C ILE A 140 -2.72 -4.91 0.93
N VAL A 141 -3.59 -4.52 1.85
CA VAL A 141 -3.24 -4.33 3.27
C VAL A 141 -2.66 -5.62 3.85
N ASP A 142 -3.33 -6.75 3.67
CA ASP A 142 -2.86 -8.05 4.17
C ASP A 142 -1.46 -8.40 3.64
N ARG A 143 -1.19 -8.13 2.35
CA ARG A 143 0.12 -8.38 1.74
C ARG A 143 1.21 -7.48 2.29
N VAL A 144 0.92 -6.19 2.45
CA VAL A 144 1.89 -5.24 3.00
C VAL A 144 2.21 -5.57 4.46
N VAL A 145 1.20 -5.91 5.26
CA VAL A 145 1.37 -6.38 6.65
C VAL A 145 2.20 -7.66 6.71
N ALA A 146 1.97 -8.60 5.79
CA ALA A 146 2.73 -9.86 5.75
C ALA A 146 4.22 -9.67 5.37
N ASN A 147 4.54 -8.62 4.61
CA ASN A 147 5.88 -8.38 4.07
C ASN A 147 6.69 -7.35 4.88
N HIS A 148 6.02 -6.51 5.67
CA HIS A 148 6.63 -5.42 6.44
C HIS A 148 6.10 -5.42 7.87
N SER A 149 6.89 -4.90 8.82
CA SER A 149 6.48 -4.75 10.22
C SER A 149 5.51 -3.57 10.37
N ILE A 150 4.24 -3.80 10.04
CA ILE A 150 3.19 -2.79 10.14
C ILE A 150 2.46 -2.90 11.48
N ASP A 151 2.20 -1.76 12.11
CA ASP A 151 1.29 -1.65 13.24
C ASP A 151 -0.17 -1.64 12.72
N GLU A 152 -0.83 -2.78 12.83
CA GLU A 152 -2.21 -2.96 12.35
C GLU A 152 -3.22 -2.01 13.01
N SER A 153 -2.87 -1.38 14.15
CA SER A 153 -3.68 -0.35 14.78
C SER A 153 -3.47 1.05 14.18
N ARG A 154 -2.54 1.20 13.24
CA ARG A 154 -2.16 2.47 12.59
C ARG A 154 -2.15 2.35 11.07
N ILE A 155 -3.23 1.81 10.50
CA ILE A 155 -3.48 1.75 9.06
C ILE A 155 -4.44 2.86 8.69
N TYR A 156 -4.05 3.72 7.75
CA TYR A 156 -4.78 4.93 7.38
C TYR A 156 -5.09 4.97 5.89
N LEU A 157 -6.16 5.66 5.54
CA LEU A 157 -6.55 5.90 4.16
C LEU A 157 -6.50 7.39 3.85
N THR A 158 -6.02 7.71 2.67
CA THR A 158 -6.16 9.03 2.05
C THR A 158 -6.53 8.86 0.57
N GLY A 159 -6.91 9.94 -0.08
CA GLY A 159 -7.20 9.91 -1.50
C GLY A 159 -7.93 11.14 -1.99
N TRP A 160 -8.09 11.21 -3.29
CA TRP A 160 -8.75 12.32 -3.96
C TRP A 160 -9.94 11.87 -4.79
N SER A 161 -11.08 12.63 -4.73
CA SER A 161 -12.26 12.41 -5.56
C SER A 161 -12.77 10.96 -5.46
N ASN A 162 -12.80 10.18 -6.53
CA ASN A 162 -13.19 8.77 -6.55
C ASN A 162 -12.40 7.92 -5.54
N GLY A 163 -11.09 8.22 -5.34
CA GLY A 163 -10.28 7.58 -4.30
C GLY A 163 -10.71 7.96 -2.88
N CYS A 164 -11.15 9.21 -2.65
CA CYS A 164 -11.75 9.61 -1.38
C CYS A 164 -13.09 8.89 -1.13
N SER A 165 -13.93 8.74 -2.16
CA SER A 165 -15.16 7.98 -2.09
C SER A 165 -14.91 6.53 -1.66
N LEU A 166 -13.91 5.86 -2.27
CA LEU A 166 -13.53 4.50 -1.88
C LEU A 166 -12.97 4.45 -0.47
N SER A 167 -12.13 5.44 -0.07
CA SER A 167 -11.56 5.51 1.29
C SER A 167 -12.65 5.65 2.36
N GLN A 168 -13.67 6.48 2.13
CA GLN A 168 -14.79 6.63 3.06
C GLN A 168 -15.69 5.41 3.08
N LYS A 169 -15.89 4.75 1.93
CA LYS A 169 -16.61 3.47 1.87
C LYS A 169 -15.88 2.39 2.67
N LEU A 170 -14.57 2.27 2.52
CA LEU A 170 -13.74 1.34 3.30
C LEU A 170 -13.84 1.61 4.80
N ALA A 171 -13.78 2.89 5.21
CA ALA A 171 -13.98 3.29 6.60
C ALA A 171 -15.34 2.88 7.17
N ASN A 172 -16.39 2.98 6.35
CA ASN A 172 -17.73 2.57 6.73
C ASN A 172 -17.90 1.05 6.80
N ASP A 173 -17.34 0.35 5.82
CA ASP A 173 -17.54 -1.09 5.67
C ASP A 173 -16.57 -1.93 6.52
N HIS A 174 -15.39 -1.37 6.85
CA HIS A 174 -14.27 -2.04 7.51
C HIS A 174 -13.59 -1.15 8.55
N SER A 175 -14.39 -0.50 9.41
CA SER A 175 -13.91 0.38 10.49
C SER A 175 -13.01 -0.33 11.51
N GLU A 176 -13.01 -1.65 11.54
CA GLU A 176 -12.11 -2.47 12.36
C GLU A 176 -10.69 -2.57 11.82
N VAL A 177 -10.48 -2.28 10.52
CA VAL A 177 -9.17 -2.34 9.86
C VAL A 177 -8.47 -0.99 9.86
N PHE A 178 -9.23 0.09 9.66
CA PHE A 178 -8.65 1.42 9.44
C PHE A 178 -8.75 2.30 10.68
N ALA A 179 -7.62 2.91 11.06
CA ALA A 179 -7.54 3.79 12.22
C ALA A 179 -8.15 5.19 11.98
N ALA A 180 -8.01 5.73 10.77
CA ALA A 180 -8.62 6.99 10.35
C ALA A 180 -8.58 7.17 8.83
N VAL A 181 -9.38 8.12 8.34
CA VAL A 181 -9.38 8.58 6.94
C VAL A 181 -9.19 10.09 6.89
N ALA A 182 -8.34 10.56 5.95
CA ALA A 182 -8.21 11.98 5.62
C ALA A 182 -8.17 12.12 4.10
N CYS A 183 -9.24 12.59 3.47
CA CYS A 183 -9.32 12.64 2.01
C CYS A 183 -9.99 13.92 1.49
N MET A 184 -10.04 14.10 0.18
CA MET A 184 -10.49 15.36 -0.44
C MET A 184 -11.45 15.17 -1.60
N SER A 185 -12.38 16.15 -1.72
CA SER A 185 -13.29 16.34 -2.85
C SER A 185 -14.26 15.20 -3.08
N TYR A 186 -14.69 14.55 -2.01
CA TYR A 186 -15.82 13.62 -1.96
C TYR A 186 -16.32 13.43 -0.52
N TYR A 187 -17.48 12.86 -0.33
CA TYR A 187 -18.02 12.51 0.99
C TYR A 187 -18.79 11.19 0.93
N LEU A 188 -18.98 10.56 2.10
CA LEU A 188 -19.73 9.31 2.20
C LEU A 188 -21.19 9.52 1.81
N LEU A 189 -21.69 8.68 0.93
CA LEU A 189 -23.09 8.66 0.48
C LEU A 189 -23.91 7.51 1.10
N ASP A 190 -23.24 6.53 1.69
CA ASP A 190 -23.87 5.38 2.35
C ASP A 190 -24.28 5.71 3.78
N ASP A 191 -25.38 5.13 4.24
CA ASP A 191 -25.67 5.07 5.66
C ASP A 191 -24.65 4.20 6.39
N PRO A 192 -24.26 4.55 7.63
CA PRO A 192 -23.38 3.72 8.42
C PRO A 192 -23.91 2.29 8.57
N ARG A 193 -23.05 1.30 8.43
CA ARG A 193 -23.43 -0.11 8.66
C ARG A 193 -23.88 -0.31 10.11
N PRO A 194 -24.74 -1.30 10.39
CA PRO A 194 -25.22 -1.57 11.76
C PRO A 194 -24.12 -1.91 12.76
N ASP A 195 -22.99 -2.42 12.29
CA ASP A 195 -21.80 -2.80 13.05
C ASP A 195 -20.65 -1.78 12.96
N TYR A 196 -20.89 -0.62 12.34
CA TYR A 196 -19.91 0.46 12.21
C TYR A 196 -19.45 0.98 13.59
N SER A 197 -18.16 0.97 13.82
CA SER A 197 -17.51 1.64 14.95
C SER A 197 -16.90 2.95 14.47
N PRO A 198 -17.30 4.11 14.99
CA PRO A 198 -16.83 5.40 14.50
C PRO A 198 -15.30 5.53 14.57
N ILE A 199 -14.68 5.88 13.45
CA ILE A 199 -13.27 6.23 13.35
C ILE A 199 -13.13 7.71 12.94
N PRO A 200 -12.01 8.38 13.24
CA PRO A 200 -11.76 9.75 12.79
C PRO A 200 -11.82 9.88 11.27
N ILE A 201 -12.61 10.83 10.77
CA ILE A 201 -12.66 11.18 9.36
C ILE A 201 -12.42 12.68 9.22
N MET A 202 -11.46 13.05 8.37
CA MET A 202 -11.24 14.43 7.93
C MET A 202 -11.51 14.53 6.44
N GLU A 203 -12.38 15.45 6.06
CA GLU A 203 -12.65 15.74 4.67
C GLU A 203 -12.25 17.18 4.35
N ILE A 204 -11.56 17.35 3.22
CA ILE A 204 -11.17 18.64 2.67
C ILE A 204 -11.94 18.85 1.37
N HIS A 205 -12.72 19.91 1.27
CA HIS A 205 -13.57 20.15 0.12
C HIS A 205 -13.49 21.60 -0.37
N GLY A 206 -13.44 21.76 -1.68
CA GLY A 206 -13.49 23.09 -2.30
C GLY A 206 -14.90 23.67 -2.26
N LEU A 207 -15.08 24.89 -1.74
CA LEU A 207 -16.39 25.56 -1.68
C LEU A 207 -16.98 25.82 -3.08
N GLU A 208 -16.12 25.90 -4.10
CA GLU A 208 -16.50 26.13 -5.50
C GLU A 208 -16.28 24.90 -6.38
N ASP A 209 -16.22 23.70 -5.78
CA ASP A 209 -16.14 22.44 -6.54
C ASP A 209 -17.36 22.31 -7.44
N GLN A 210 -17.13 22.20 -8.75
CA GLN A 210 -18.18 22.12 -9.78
C GLN A 210 -18.52 20.68 -10.16
N ILE A 211 -17.78 19.72 -9.66
CA ILE A 211 -17.96 18.28 -9.94
C ILE A 211 -18.72 17.65 -8.78
N ILE A 212 -18.14 17.75 -7.58
CA ILE A 212 -18.76 17.29 -6.34
C ILE A 212 -19.11 18.54 -5.52
N LEU A 213 -20.37 18.96 -5.61
CA LEU A 213 -20.80 20.24 -5.06
C LEU A 213 -20.76 20.26 -3.53
N TYR A 214 -20.16 21.28 -2.97
CA TYR A 214 -20.16 21.56 -1.51
C TYR A 214 -21.40 22.34 -1.07
N SER A 215 -22.60 21.93 -1.37
CA SER A 215 -23.80 22.64 -0.88
C SER A 215 -24.87 21.68 -0.36
N ASN A 216 -25.51 22.06 0.73
CA ASN A 216 -26.59 21.29 1.35
C ASN A 216 -27.84 21.12 0.46
N ASP A 217 -27.94 21.82 -0.66
CA ASP A 217 -29.12 21.82 -1.53
C ASP A 217 -28.94 20.91 -2.76
N ALA A 218 -27.79 20.32 -2.96
CA ALA A 218 -27.53 19.57 -4.17
C ALA A 218 -26.54 18.41 -3.96
N ILE A 219 -26.98 17.34 -3.32
CA ILE A 219 -26.50 16.03 -3.78
C ILE A 219 -27.23 15.78 -5.11
N HIS A 220 -26.87 16.58 -6.10
CA HIS A 220 -27.20 16.29 -7.48
C HIS A 220 -25.94 15.63 -8.04
N LEU A 221 -25.86 14.30 -7.85
CA LEU A 221 -25.05 13.52 -8.76
C LEU A 221 -25.58 13.83 -10.15
N PRO A 222 -24.77 14.42 -11.07
CA PRO A 222 -25.19 14.49 -12.46
C PRO A 222 -25.53 13.06 -12.84
N ASN A 223 -26.69 12.85 -13.46
CA ASN A 223 -27.05 11.55 -13.99
C ASN A 223 -25.85 11.01 -14.75
N LEU A 224 -25.20 10.03 -14.15
CA LEU A 224 -24.15 9.26 -14.80
C LEU A 224 -24.88 8.26 -15.70
N ASP A 225 -25.44 8.78 -16.82
CA ASP A 225 -25.95 7.99 -17.94
C ASP A 225 -24.79 7.53 -18.83
#